data_1453746641086e0fec5d4544c48f6288
#
_entry.id   1453746641086e0fec5d4544c48f6288
#
_cell.length_a   1.000
_cell.length_b   1.000
_cell.length_c   1.000
_cell.angle_alpha   90.00
_cell.angle_beta   90.00
_cell.angle_gamma   90.00
#
_symmetry.space_group_name_H-M   'P 1'
#
loop_
_entity.id
_entity.type
_entity.pdbx_description
1 polymer ?
#
loop_
_entity_poly.entity_id
_entity_poly.type
_entity_poly.pdbx_seq_one_letter_code
_entity_poly.pdbx_strand_id
1 'polypeptide(L)'
;FGQEWNEQISGDYPGQNIKDYLSAIDELKQEPYIDENRLGCVGASYGGFSVYFLAGHHDKRFKAFIAHCGIFNMEMQYYNTEEMWFANWDMGGSPWEKNNKVAQRTFDNSPHKFVGEWDTPILVIHGQKDFRIDASQGMGAFNAARMRGIPAQYLYFPEECHWVLGCQNGILWQRTFAA
;
A
#
# COMPACT_ATOMS: atom_id res chain seq x y z
N PHE A 1 13.59 -13.79 11.89
CA PHE A 1 12.19 -14.05 12.21
C PHE A 1 12.00 -14.07 13.73
N GLY A 2 10.81 -13.80 14.20
CA GLY A 2 10.41 -13.85 15.59
C GLY A 2 9.86 -12.53 16.11
N GLN A 3 9.59 -12.48 17.40
CA GLN A 3 8.93 -11.36 18.08
C GLN A 3 9.69 -10.04 17.87
N GLU A 4 11.01 -10.04 18.03
CA GLU A 4 11.84 -8.86 17.88
C GLU A 4 11.72 -8.21 16.49
N TRP A 5 11.72 -9.01 15.42
CA TRP A 5 11.52 -8.52 14.06
C TRP A 5 10.13 -7.93 13.85
N ASN A 6 9.14 -8.59 14.42
CA ASN A 6 7.76 -8.14 14.31
C ASN A 6 7.53 -6.81 15.04
N GLU A 7 8.19 -6.62 16.18
CA GLU A 7 8.05 -5.40 16.97
C GLU A 7 8.77 -4.19 16.36
N GLN A 8 9.77 -4.41 15.50
CA GLN A 8 10.52 -3.32 14.87
C GLN A 8 9.68 -2.46 13.91
N ILE A 9 8.55 -2.98 13.42
CA ILE A 9 7.67 -2.22 12.52
C ILE A 9 6.70 -1.30 13.27
N SER A 10 6.37 -1.64 14.52
CA SER A 10 5.43 -0.83 15.34
C SER A 10 6.03 0.54 15.61
N GLY A 11 5.28 1.60 15.30
CA GLY A 11 5.75 2.98 15.41
C GLY A 11 6.79 3.39 14.35
N ASP A 12 7.03 2.56 13.32
CA ASP A 12 7.96 2.83 12.23
C ASP A 12 7.30 2.76 10.84
N TYR A 13 6.09 3.28 10.68
CA TYR A 13 5.36 3.34 9.41
C TYR A 13 5.62 4.66 8.65
N PRO A 14 6.00 4.62 7.36
CA PRO A 14 6.84 3.61 6.72
C PRO A 14 8.28 3.79 7.20
N GLY A 15 9.02 2.71 7.34
CA GLY A 15 10.34 2.77 7.92
C GLY A 15 11.32 1.77 7.35
N GLN A 16 11.89 0.97 8.21
CA GLN A 16 12.94 0.01 7.83
C GLN A 16 12.47 -0.94 6.72
N ASN A 17 11.22 -1.38 6.72
CA ASN A 17 10.68 -2.26 5.68
C ASN A 17 10.82 -1.69 4.25
N ILE A 18 10.65 -0.38 4.07
CA ILE A 18 10.80 0.26 2.75
C ILE A 18 12.27 0.22 2.31
N LYS A 19 13.20 0.45 3.23
CA LYS A 19 14.65 0.34 2.96
C LYS A 19 15.01 -1.10 2.59
N ASP A 20 14.45 -2.07 3.30
CA ASP A 20 14.69 -3.50 3.06
C ASP A 20 14.17 -3.91 1.65
N TYR A 21 12.99 -3.46 1.25
CA TYR A 21 12.47 -3.72 -0.09
C TYR A 21 13.36 -3.12 -1.19
N LEU A 22 13.78 -1.86 -1.03
CA LEU A 22 14.62 -1.20 -2.03
C LEU A 22 16.03 -1.82 -2.10
N SER A 23 16.64 -2.14 -0.96
CA SER A 23 17.96 -2.79 -0.95
C SER A 23 17.91 -4.22 -1.49
N ALA A 24 16.83 -4.97 -1.21
CA ALA A 24 16.65 -6.30 -1.77
C ALA A 24 16.51 -6.26 -3.31
N ILE A 25 15.78 -5.29 -3.85
CA ILE A 25 15.68 -5.11 -5.30
C ILE A 25 17.02 -4.67 -5.91
N ASP A 26 17.76 -3.78 -5.23
CA ASP A 26 19.06 -3.33 -5.71
C ASP A 26 20.10 -4.45 -5.74
N GLU A 27 20.00 -5.42 -4.84
CA GLU A 27 20.82 -6.64 -4.87
C GLU A 27 20.36 -7.62 -5.94
N LEU A 28 19.05 -7.95 -5.97
CA LEU A 28 18.49 -8.93 -6.88
C LEU A 28 18.65 -8.56 -8.36
N LYS A 29 18.59 -7.29 -8.73
CA LYS A 29 18.77 -6.87 -10.12
C LYS A 29 20.18 -7.11 -10.66
N GLN A 30 21.15 -7.45 -9.81
CA GLN A 30 22.50 -7.84 -10.25
C GLN A 30 22.56 -9.30 -10.72
N GLU A 31 21.53 -10.08 -10.42
CA GLU A 31 21.46 -11.48 -10.81
C GLU A 31 21.18 -11.62 -12.32
N PRO A 32 21.90 -12.47 -13.06
CA PRO A 32 21.81 -12.55 -14.53
C PRO A 32 20.46 -13.06 -15.06
N TYR A 33 19.60 -13.61 -14.22
CA TYR A 33 18.26 -14.08 -14.58
C TYR A 33 17.17 -13.05 -14.26
N ILE A 34 17.50 -11.89 -13.71
CA ILE A 34 16.56 -10.80 -13.41
C ILE A 34 16.60 -9.76 -14.51
N ASP A 35 15.45 -9.46 -15.09
CA ASP A 35 15.30 -8.34 -16.02
C ASP A 35 14.87 -7.08 -15.25
N GLU A 36 15.79 -6.18 -14.99
CA GLU A 36 15.53 -4.93 -14.26
C GLU A 36 14.52 -4.00 -14.95
N ASN A 37 14.28 -4.20 -16.25
CA ASN A 37 13.29 -3.44 -17.02
C ASN A 37 11.87 -3.99 -16.91
N ARG A 38 11.68 -5.09 -16.19
CA ARG A 38 10.41 -5.79 -16.05
C ARG A 38 10.03 -6.05 -14.59
N LEU A 39 10.51 -5.24 -13.67
CA LEU A 39 10.20 -5.36 -12.26
C LEU A 39 8.83 -4.73 -11.95
N GLY A 40 7.98 -5.47 -11.28
CA GLY A 40 6.71 -5.01 -10.72
C GLY A 40 6.71 -5.12 -9.21
N CYS A 41 5.86 -4.34 -8.56
CA CYS A 41 5.68 -4.40 -7.11
C CYS A 41 4.21 -4.67 -6.78
N VAL A 42 3.96 -5.68 -5.97
CA VAL A 42 2.61 -6.07 -5.56
C VAL A 42 2.52 -6.20 -4.04
N GLY A 43 1.39 -5.78 -3.49
CA GLY A 43 1.13 -5.93 -2.06
C GLY A 43 -0.34 -5.79 -1.71
N ALA A 44 -0.73 -6.44 -0.62
CA ALA A 44 -2.09 -6.37 -0.08
C ALA A 44 -2.07 -5.88 1.37
N SER A 45 -3.12 -5.17 1.79
CA SER A 45 -3.25 -4.67 3.15
C SER A 45 -2.09 -3.71 3.51
N TYR A 46 -1.30 -4.01 4.52
CA TYR A 46 -0.06 -3.29 4.79
C TYR A 46 0.90 -3.30 3.58
N GLY A 47 0.95 -4.41 2.83
CA GLY A 47 1.70 -4.48 1.56
C GLY A 47 1.15 -3.52 0.50
N GLY A 48 -0.17 -3.32 0.45
CA GLY A 48 -0.80 -2.32 -0.40
C GLY A 48 -0.45 -0.88 0.01
N PHE A 49 -0.36 -0.60 1.31
CA PHE A 49 0.21 0.65 1.84
C PHE A 49 1.66 0.84 1.36
N SER A 50 2.49 -0.21 1.47
CA SER A 50 3.88 -0.17 1.01
C SER A 50 3.97 0.11 -0.49
N VAL A 51 3.08 -0.48 -1.31
CA VAL A 51 2.99 -0.21 -2.76
C VAL A 51 2.67 1.26 -3.03
N TYR A 52 1.65 1.82 -2.35
CA TYR A 52 1.31 3.25 -2.53
C TYR A 52 2.44 4.17 -2.09
N PHE A 53 3.13 3.83 -1.01
CA PHE A 53 4.28 4.62 -0.57
C PHE A 53 5.45 4.52 -1.56
N LEU A 54 5.78 3.30 -2.00
CA LEU A 54 6.82 3.06 -3.00
C LEU A 54 6.52 3.73 -4.34
N ALA A 55 5.25 3.86 -4.74
CA ALA A 55 4.89 4.57 -5.97
C ALA A 55 5.41 6.02 -6.02
N GLY A 56 5.62 6.65 -4.84
CA GLY A 56 6.26 7.97 -4.73
C GLY A 56 7.75 7.94 -4.37
N HIS A 57 8.36 6.74 -4.15
CA HIS A 57 9.72 6.65 -3.59
C HIS A 57 10.60 5.57 -4.22
N HIS A 58 10.20 4.98 -5.37
CA HIS A 58 10.91 3.83 -5.94
C HIS A 58 12.08 4.17 -6.86
N ASP A 59 12.31 5.45 -7.16
CA ASP A 59 13.40 5.91 -8.03
C ASP A 59 13.49 5.12 -9.36
N LYS A 60 12.33 4.97 -10.06
CA LYS A 60 12.21 4.25 -11.35
C LYS A 60 12.51 2.75 -11.33
N ARG A 61 12.63 2.13 -10.14
CA ARG A 61 12.93 0.69 -10.05
C ARG A 61 11.82 -0.19 -10.59
N PHE A 62 10.56 0.18 -10.35
CA PHE A 62 9.40 -0.60 -10.78
C PHE A 62 8.75 -0.03 -12.04
N LYS A 63 8.16 -0.90 -12.86
CA LYS A 63 7.47 -0.57 -14.12
C LYS A 63 5.96 -0.71 -14.01
N ALA A 64 5.47 -1.38 -12.98
CA ALA A 64 4.04 -1.53 -12.66
C ALA A 64 3.84 -1.75 -11.17
N PHE A 65 2.69 -1.31 -10.67
CA PHE A 65 2.26 -1.52 -9.30
C PHE A 65 0.90 -2.22 -9.24
N ILE A 66 0.73 -3.10 -8.25
CA ILE A 66 -0.57 -3.70 -7.91
C ILE A 66 -0.80 -3.54 -6.41
N ALA A 67 -1.79 -2.74 -6.03
CA ALA A 67 -2.17 -2.51 -4.63
C ALA A 67 -3.55 -3.08 -4.35
N HIS A 68 -3.64 -4.09 -3.50
CA HIS A 68 -4.89 -4.68 -3.04
C HIS A 68 -5.19 -4.23 -1.61
N CYS A 69 -6.39 -3.65 -1.38
CA CYS A 69 -6.88 -3.18 -0.08
C CYS A 69 -5.80 -2.43 0.74
N GLY A 70 -5.07 -1.53 0.08
CA GLY A 70 -3.98 -0.78 0.71
C GLY A 70 -4.44 0.51 1.39
N ILE A 71 -3.70 0.93 2.41
CA ILE A 71 -3.91 2.22 3.07
C ILE A 71 -3.27 3.31 2.21
N PHE A 72 -4.09 4.24 1.72
CA PHE A 72 -3.65 5.40 0.94
C PHE A 72 -3.50 6.66 1.80
N ASN A 73 -4.46 6.88 2.71
CA ASN A 73 -4.48 8.00 3.64
C ASN A 73 -4.50 7.48 5.09
N MET A 74 -3.41 7.70 5.82
CA MET A 74 -3.23 7.19 7.18
C MET A 74 -4.17 7.83 8.20
N GLU A 75 -4.51 9.13 8.06
CA GLU A 75 -5.47 9.77 8.96
C GLU A 75 -6.86 9.18 8.75
N MET A 76 -7.27 8.99 7.50
CA MET A 76 -8.54 8.36 7.18
C MET A 76 -8.60 6.93 7.71
N GLN A 77 -7.51 6.16 7.57
CA GLN A 77 -7.41 4.81 8.13
C GLN A 77 -7.63 4.81 9.64
N TYR A 78 -7.05 5.75 10.35
CA TYR A 78 -7.21 5.87 11.80
C TYR A 78 -8.68 6.01 12.22
N TYR A 79 -9.47 6.76 11.45
CA TYR A 79 -10.89 7.01 11.78
C TYR A 79 -11.86 5.95 11.27
N ASN A 80 -11.49 5.19 10.23
CA ASN A 80 -12.44 4.32 9.51
C ASN A 80 -12.21 2.82 9.74
N THR A 81 -11.10 2.44 10.39
CA THR A 81 -10.82 1.01 10.63
C THR A 81 -11.64 0.45 11.77
N GLU A 82 -12.04 -0.82 11.65
CA GLU A 82 -12.59 -1.61 12.76
C GLU A 82 -11.55 -1.91 13.86
N GLU A 83 -10.25 -1.84 13.50
CA GLU A 83 -9.12 -2.18 14.38
C GLU A 83 -8.53 -0.94 15.06
N MET A 84 -9.36 -0.15 15.75
CA MET A 84 -8.94 1.13 16.36
C MET A 84 -7.77 0.98 17.34
N TRP A 85 -7.74 -0.11 18.12
CA TRP A 85 -6.66 -0.42 19.06
C TRP A 85 -5.33 -0.67 18.35
N PHE A 86 -5.38 -1.35 17.21
CA PHE A 86 -4.21 -1.63 16.36
C PHE A 86 -3.63 -0.34 15.78
N ALA A 87 -4.50 0.52 15.26
CA ALA A 87 -4.09 1.82 14.74
C ALA A 87 -3.34 2.65 15.80
N ASN A 88 -3.85 2.71 17.01
CA ASN A 88 -3.16 3.39 18.12
C ASN A 88 -1.80 2.80 18.46
N TRP A 89 -1.69 1.47 18.44
CA TRP A 89 -0.45 0.77 18.76
C TRP A 89 0.59 0.93 17.65
N ASP A 90 0.25 0.51 16.44
CA ASP A 90 1.21 0.41 15.34
C ASP A 90 1.56 1.76 14.71
N MET A 91 0.63 2.70 14.65
CA MET A 91 0.89 4.06 14.18
C MET A 91 1.58 4.94 15.22
N GLY A 92 1.74 4.43 16.43
CA GLY A 92 2.42 5.12 17.54
C GLY A 92 1.58 6.16 18.26
N GLY A 93 0.27 6.24 18.00
CA GLY A 93 -0.67 7.15 18.63
C GLY A 93 -1.63 7.81 17.65
N SER A 94 -2.38 8.80 18.12
CA SER A 94 -3.43 9.46 17.35
C SER A 94 -2.96 10.68 16.53
N PRO A 95 -3.68 11.06 15.46
CA PRO A 95 -3.34 12.24 14.65
C PRO A 95 -3.33 13.57 15.40
N TRP A 96 -4.09 13.68 16.48
CA TRP A 96 -4.18 14.90 17.27
C TRP A 96 -3.09 15.05 18.35
N GLU A 97 -2.30 14.02 18.60
CA GLU A 97 -1.17 14.07 19.53
C GLU A 97 0.03 14.82 18.91
N LYS A 98 -0.08 16.13 18.79
CA LYS A 98 0.90 16.96 18.06
C LYS A 98 2.32 16.91 18.63
N ASN A 99 2.48 16.58 19.90
CA ASN A 99 3.79 16.43 20.56
C ASN A 99 4.34 15.00 20.47
N ASN A 100 3.55 14.03 19.97
CA ASN A 100 3.97 12.65 19.77
C ASN A 100 4.67 12.52 18.41
N LYS A 101 6.00 12.58 18.43
CA LYS A 101 6.81 12.55 17.19
C LYS A 101 6.66 11.26 16.40
N VAL A 102 6.38 10.13 17.05
CA VAL A 102 6.18 8.83 16.38
C VAL A 102 4.89 8.86 15.58
N ALA A 103 3.78 9.24 16.22
CA ALA A 103 2.48 9.37 15.55
C ALA A 103 2.54 10.39 14.41
N GLN A 104 3.09 11.58 14.66
CA GLN A 104 3.19 12.62 13.62
C GLN A 104 4.02 12.14 12.43
N ARG A 105 5.14 11.47 12.65
CA ARG A 105 5.95 10.89 11.57
C ARG A 105 5.12 9.92 10.71
N THR A 106 4.34 9.05 11.32
CA THR A 106 3.46 8.10 10.60
C THR A 106 2.46 8.85 9.70
N PHE A 107 1.77 9.86 10.22
CA PHE A 107 0.80 10.64 9.43
C PHE A 107 1.47 11.56 8.41
N ASP A 108 2.66 12.08 8.68
CA ASP A 108 3.44 12.87 7.72
C ASP A 108 3.92 12.05 6.53
N ASN A 109 4.17 10.76 6.73
CA ASN A 109 4.58 9.82 5.70
C ASN A 109 3.38 9.08 5.04
N SER A 110 2.19 9.61 5.16
CA SER A 110 1.01 9.02 4.52
C SER A 110 1.13 9.05 2.98
N PRO A 111 0.91 7.93 2.27
CA PRO A 111 1.15 7.81 0.83
C PRO A 111 0.49 8.90 -0.02
N HIS A 112 -0.72 9.34 0.33
CA HIS A 112 -1.47 10.35 -0.42
C HIS A 112 -0.73 11.69 -0.54
N LYS A 113 0.19 11.99 0.37
CA LYS A 113 1.01 13.22 0.34
C LYS A 113 2.07 13.20 -0.75
N PHE A 114 2.42 12.03 -1.27
CA PHE A 114 3.48 11.82 -2.27
C PHE A 114 2.95 11.50 -3.67
N VAL A 115 1.65 11.66 -3.90
CA VAL A 115 1.04 11.44 -5.24
C VAL A 115 1.69 12.30 -6.32
N GLY A 116 2.21 13.46 -5.94
CA GLY A 116 2.98 14.35 -6.85
C GLY A 116 4.15 13.65 -7.54
N GLU A 117 4.75 12.65 -6.92
CA GLU A 117 5.91 11.89 -7.41
C GLU A 117 5.52 10.60 -8.17
N TRP A 118 4.24 10.24 -8.20
CA TRP A 118 3.78 9.04 -8.89
C TRP A 118 3.90 9.20 -10.41
N ASP A 119 4.41 8.18 -11.09
CA ASP A 119 4.63 8.20 -12.54
C ASP A 119 4.46 6.82 -13.23
N THR A 120 4.18 5.79 -12.45
CA THR A 120 4.21 4.39 -12.89
C THR A 120 2.79 3.81 -12.90
N PRO A 121 2.41 3.01 -13.92
CA PRO A 121 1.10 2.38 -14.00
C PRO A 121 0.72 1.59 -12.74
N ILE A 122 -0.56 1.67 -12.35
CA ILE A 122 -1.06 1.01 -11.14
C ILE A 122 -2.41 0.33 -11.35
N LEU A 123 -2.50 -0.93 -10.88
CA LEU A 123 -3.76 -1.63 -10.65
C LEU A 123 -4.14 -1.51 -9.18
N VAL A 124 -5.30 -0.97 -8.89
CA VAL A 124 -5.88 -0.91 -7.55
C VAL A 124 -7.00 -1.94 -7.45
N ILE A 125 -7.01 -2.73 -6.38
CA ILE A 125 -8.02 -3.76 -6.12
C ILE A 125 -8.62 -3.53 -4.74
N HIS A 126 -9.97 -3.55 -4.60
CA HIS A 126 -10.62 -3.35 -3.30
C HIS A 126 -12.01 -3.97 -3.24
N GLY A 127 -12.34 -4.55 -2.09
CA GLY A 127 -13.70 -4.99 -1.75
C GLY A 127 -14.51 -3.89 -1.08
N GLN A 128 -15.78 -3.74 -1.44
CA GLN A 128 -16.65 -2.70 -0.86
C GLN A 128 -16.92 -2.91 0.64
N LYS A 129 -16.98 -4.16 1.06
CA LYS A 129 -17.28 -4.54 2.45
C LYS A 129 -16.02 -4.69 3.30
N ASP A 130 -14.95 -4.02 2.92
CA ASP A 130 -13.73 -3.96 3.70
C ASP A 130 -13.87 -2.90 4.81
N PHE A 131 -14.02 -3.37 6.05
CA PHE A 131 -14.11 -2.53 7.24
C PHE A 131 -12.76 -2.39 7.98
N ARG A 132 -11.74 -3.13 7.52
CA ARG A 132 -10.38 -3.02 8.03
C ARG A 132 -9.63 -1.87 7.38
N ILE A 133 -9.71 -1.82 6.04
CA ILE A 133 -9.20 -0.71 5.22
C ILE A 133 -10.34 -0.31 4.27
N ASP A 134 -11.01 0.78 4.57
CA ASP A 134 -12.20 1.21 3.86
C ASP A 134 -11.96 1.37 2.35
N ALA A 135 -12.95 0.98 1.54
CA ALA A 135 -12.85 0.98 0.08
C ALA A 135 -12.56 2.36 -0.53
N SER A 136 -12.86 3.43 0.17
CA SER A 136 -12.52 4.80 -0.25
C SER A 136 -11.02 5.05 -0.34
N GLN A 137 -10.20 4.26 0.37
CA GLN A 137 -8.74 4.29 0.25
C GLN A 137 -8.29 3.92 -1.17
N GLY A 138 -8.79 2.81 -1.69
CA GLY A 138 -8.51 2.38 -3.07
C GLY A 138 -9.10 3.35 -4.11
N MET A 139 -10.31 3.85 -3.87
CA MET A 139 -10.93 4.84 -4.75
C MET A 139 -10.12 6.13 -4.81
N GLY A 140 -9.63 6.61 -3.66
CA GLY A 140 -8.78 7.79 -3.57
C GLY A 140 -7.47 7.62 -4.35
N ALA A 141 -6.80 6.49 -4.18
CA ALA A 141 -5.55 6.17 -4.88
C ALA A 141 -5.75 6.09 -6.41
N PHE A 142 -6.80 5.39 -6.84
CA PHE A 142 -7.16 5.32 -8.27
C PHE A 142 -7.44 6.69 -8.87
N ASN A 143 -8.28 7.49 -8.21
CA ASN A 143 -8.61 8.84 -8.68
C ASN A 143 -7.36 9.73 -8.76
N ALA A 144 -6.49 9.68 -7.74
CA ALA A 144 -5.25 10.44 -7.71
C ALA A 144 -4.34 10.06 -8.91
N ALA A 145 -4.15 8.77 -9.18
CA ALA A 145 -3.38 8.30 -10.33
C ALA A 145 -3.99 8.80 -11.66
N ARG A 146 -5.32 8.69 -11.83
CA ARG A 146 -6.02 9.16 -13.03
C ARG A 146 -5.90 10.66 -13.23
N MET A 147 -6.03 11.45 -12.19
CA MET A 147 -5.88 12.91 -12.24
C MET A 147 -4.45 13.34 -12.59
N ARG A 148 -3.47 12.54 -12.23
CA ARG A 148 -2.06 12.71 -12.61
C ARG A 148 -1.75 12.26 -14.05
N GLY A 149 -2.73 11.69 -14.77
CA GLY A 149 -2.52 11.16 -16.13
C GLY A 149 -1.80 9.81 -16.14
N ILE A 150 -1.68 9.14 -14.99
CA ILE A 150 -1.04 7.83 -14.87
C ILE A 150 -2.01 6.75 -15.34
N PRO A 151 -1.57 5.78 -16.16
CA PRO A 151 -2.40 4.62 -16.48
C PRO A 151 -2.81 3.88 -15.20
N ALA A 152 -4.10 3.79 -14.96
CA ALA A 152 -4.63 3.15 -13.76
C ALA A 152 -5.90 2.36 -14.07
N GLN A 153 -6.04 1.21 -13.40
CA GLN A 153 -7.25 0.41 -13.38
C GLN A 153 -7.73 0.23 -11.95
N TYR A 154 -9.05 0.10 -11.78
CA TYR A 154 -9.66 -0.16 -10.47
C TYR A 154 -10.55 -1.39 -10.56
N LEU A 155 -10.12 -2.50 -9.95
CA LEU A 155 -10.90 -3.72 -9.81
C LEU A 155 -11.65 -3.67 -8.48
N TYR A 156 -12.94 -3.36 -8.55
CA TYR A 156 -13.80 -3.17 -7.41
C TYR A 156 -14.81 -4.29 -7.26
N PHE A 157 -14.87 -4.88 -6.06
CA PHE A 157 -15.76 -6.00 -5.75
C PHE A 157 -16.86 -5.58 -4.76
N PRO A 158 -18.10 -5.35 -5.20
CA PRO A 158 -19.17 -4.87 -4.31
C PRO A 158 -19.53 -5.81 -3.16
N GLU A 159 -19.31 -7.11 -3.33
CA GLU A 159 -19.71 -8.13 -2.36
C GLU A 159 -18.55 -8.71 -1.54
N GLU A 160 -17.31 -8.32 -1.84
CA GLU A 160 -16.13 -8.81 -1.13
C GLU A 160 -15.73 -7.89 0.02
N CYS A 161 -15.07 -8.49 1.01
CA CYS A 161 -14.49 -7.79 2.16
C CYS A 161 -12.97 -7.55 1.95
N HIS A 162 -12.19 -7.60 3.04
CA HIS A 162 -10.73 -7.49 2.98
C HIS A 162 -10.08 -8.59 2.14
N TRP A 163 -10.75 -9.72 2.01
CA TRP A 163 -10.35 -10.88 1.22
C TRP A 163 -11.33 -11.10 0.07
N VAL A 164 -10.82 -11.51 -1.09
CA VAL A 164 -11.65 -11.93 -2.23
C VAL A 164 -11.88 -13.43 -2.14
N LEU A 165 -13.02 -13.84 -1.57
CA LEU A 165 -13.33 -15.22 -1.25
C LEU A 165 -14.35 -15.86 -2.19
N GLY A 166 -15.14 -15.08 -2.92
CA GLY A 166 -16.08 -15.57 -3.91
C GLY A 166 -15.35 -16.24 -5.09
N CYS A 167 -15.72 -17.49 -5.44
CA CYS A 167 -15.01 -18.26 -6.45
C CYS A 167 -14.88 -17.53 -7.80
N GLN A 168 -15.98 -16.93 -8.29
CA GLN A 168 -15.97 -16.19 -9.56
C GLN A 168 -15.14 -14.91 -9.48
N ASN A 169 -15.24 -14.20 -8.36
CA ASN A 169 -14.45 -13.01 -8.09
C ASN A 169 -12.97 -13.35 -7.98
N GLY A 170 -12.62 -14.46 -7.36
CA GLY A 170 -11.25 -14.96 -7.30
C GLY A 170 -10.66 -15.27 -8.69
N ILE A 171 -11.45 -15.84 -9.60
CA ILE A 171 -11.03 -16.07 -10.99
C ILE A 171 -10.80 -14.72 -11.71
N LEU A 172 -11.71 -13.76 -11.53
CA LEU A 172 -11.55 -12.43 -12.11
C LEU A 172 -10.31 -11.73 -11.55
N TRP A 173 -10.10 -11.81 -10.23
CA TRP A 173 -8.92 -11.29 -9.56
C TRP A 173 -7.63 -11.84 -10.18
N GLN A 174 -7.52 -13.17 -10.31
CA GLN A 174 -6.35 -13.85 -10.89
C GLN A 174 -6.09 -13.42 -12.34
N ARG A 175 -7.13 -13.33 -13.15
CA ARG A 175 -7.01 -12.93 -14.56
C ARG A 175 -6.57 -11.47 -14.71
N THR A 176 -7.12 -10.58 -13.89
CA THR A 176 -6.78 -9.15 -13.93
C THR A 176 -5.37 -8.91 -13.40
N PHE A 177 -4.96 -9.67 -12.37
CA PHE A 177 -3.62 -9.61 -11.80
C PHE A 177 -2.54 -10.03 -12.81
N ALA A 178 -2.83 -11.05 -13.64
CA ALA A 178 -1.87 -11.63 -14.60
C ALA A 178 -1.84 -10.90 -15.94
N ALA A 179 -2.77 -9.99 -16.22
CA ALA A 179 -2.87 -9.25 -17.48
C ALA A 179 -1.92 -8.05 -17.53
#